data_215d727ce5fd1300449ae00fd554116b
#
_entry.id   215d727ce5fd1300449ae00fd554116b
#
_cell.length_a   1.000
_cell.length_b   1.000
_cell.length_c   1.000
_cell.angle_alpha   90.00
_cell.angle_beta   90.00
_cell.angle_gamma   90.00
#
_symmetry.space_group_name_H-M   'P 1'
#
loop_
_entity.id
_entity.type
_entity.pdbx_description
1 polymer ?
#
loop_
_entity_poly.entity_id
_entity_poly.type
_entity_poly.pdbx_seq_one_letter_code
_entity_poly.pdbx_strand_id
1 'polypeptide(L)'
;METTAIIRGVHISAQKTRLVADMIRGKSVAQALNILTFTPKKAAGILKKALESAIANAEHNDGADIDELKVTTVYVDKGQSMKRFSARAKGRGNRIEKQTCHIVVKVGA
;
A
#
# COMPACT_ATOMS: atom_id res chain seq x y z
N MET A 1 15.03 1.38 15.32
CA MET A 1 13.62 1.41 15.71
C MET A 1 12.77 1.57 14.46
N GLU A 2 11.76 0.75 14.30
CA GLU A 2 10.87 0.81 13.13
C GLU A 2 9.47 1.25 13.53
N THR A 3 8.86 2.09 12.71
CA THR A 3 7.49 2.54 12.91
C THR A 3 6.64 1.98 11.77
N THR A 4 5.48 1.45 12.12
CA THR A 4 4.61 0.72 11.19
C THR A 4 3.34 1.52 10.90
N ALA A 5 2.91 1.51 9.65
CA ALA A 5 1.57 1.93 9.24
C ALA A 5 0.91 0.81 8.45
N ILE A 6 -0.35 0.57 8.73
CA ILE A 6 -1.12 -0.49 8.07
C ILE A 6 -2.39 0.10 7.48
N ILE A 7 -2.65 -0.19 6.22
CA ILE A 7 -3.92 0.13 5.57
C ILE A 7 -4.59 -1.18 5.19
N ARG A 8 -5.80 -1.41 5.68
CA ARG A 8 -6.54 -2.65 5.45
C ARG A 8 -7.69 -2.46 4.49
N GLY A 9 -8.05 -3.53 3.80
CA GLY A 9 -9.23 -3.55 2.96
C GLY A 9 -9.17 -2.64 1.75
N VAL A 10 -7.99 -2.48 1.16
CA VAL A 10 -7.82 -1.65 -0.04
C VAL A 10 -8.39 -2.38 -1.25
N HIS A 11 -9.26 -1.73 -2.02
CA HIS A 11 -9.90 -2.32 -3.20
C HIS A 11 -9.02 -2.28 -4.44
N ILE A 12 -7.86 -2.93 -4.35
CA ILE A 12 -6.92 -3.12 -5.45
C ILE A 12 -6.34 -4.52 -5.29
N SER A 13 -6.01 -5.19 -6.40
CA SER A 13 -5.36 -6.50 -6.30
C SER A 13 -3.98 -6.40 -5.66
N ALA A 14 -3.62 -7.39 -4.84
CA ALA A 14 -2.32 -7.44 -4.20
C ALA A 14 -1.18 -7.43 -5.21
N GLN A 15 -1.35 -8.13 -6.34
CA GLN A 15 -0.33 -8.21 -7.38
C GLN A 15 0.01 -6.83 -7.96
N LYS A 16 -1.00 -6.03 -8.28
CA LYS A 16 -0.79 -4.68 -8.83
C LYS A 16 -0.12 -3.76 -7.81
N THR A 17 -0.52 -3.89 -6.55
CA THR A 17 0.03 -3.08 -5.47
C THR A 17 1.48 -3.46 -5.18
N ARG A 18 1.82 -4.76 -5.26
CA ARG A 18 3.20 -5.24 -5.05
C ARG A 18 4.17 -4.67 -6.06
N LEU A 19 3.75 -4.48 -7.31
CA LEU A 19 4.61 -3.86 -8.33
C LEU A 19 5.07 -2.47 -7.91
N VAL A 20 4.16 -1.68 -7.35
CA VAL A 20 4.49 -0.34 -6.87
C VAL A 20 5.31 -0.39 -5.57
N ALA A 21 4.97 -1.31 -4.67
CA ALA A 21 5.69 -1.49 -3.41
C ALA A 21 7.17 -1.82 -3.66
N ASP A 22 7.46 -2.65 -4.67
CA ASP A 22 8.83 -3.02 -5.01
C ASP A 22 9.67 -1.82 -5.45
N MET A 23 9.04 -0.78 -5.98
CA MET A 23 9.74 0.42 -6.42
C MET A 23 10.29 1.27 -5.28
N ILE A 24 9.71 1.17 -4.11
CA ILE A 24 10.07 2.02 -2.96
C ILE A 24 10.83 1.29 -1.85
N ARG A 25 10.90 -0.04 -1.93
CA ARG A 25 11.57 -0.83 -0.89
C ARG A 25 13.06 -0.48 -0.80
N GLY A 26 13.53 -0.18 0.41
CA GLY A 26 14.93 0.17 0.66
C GLY A 26 15.32 1.59 0.29
N LYS A 27 14.39 2.40 -0.18
CA LYS A 27 14.64 3.80 -0.53
C LYS A 27 14.48 4.71 0.69
N SER A 28 15.13 5.88 0.66
CA SER A 28 14.84 6.91 1.65
C SER A 28 13.39 7.37 1.51
N VAL A 29 12.80 7.88 2.57
CA VAL A 29 11.40 8.32 2.51
C VAL A 29 11.20 9.45 1.48
N ALA A 30 12.19 10.33 1.34
CA ALA A 30 12.12 11.41 0.34
C ALA A 30 12.08 10.84 -1.09
N GLN A 31 12.95 9.88 -1.40
CA GLN A 31 12.96 9.22 -2.70
C GLN A 31 11.67 8.42 -2.93
N ALA A 32 11.21 7.70 -1.92
CA ALA A 32 9.98 6.91 -2.01
C ALA A 32 8.77 7.80 -2.29
N LEU A 33 8.62 8.91 -1.58
CA LEU A 33 7.53 9.86 -1.82
C LEU A 33 7.58 10.43 -3.23
N ASN A 34 8.77 10.75 -3.71
CA ASN A 34 8.96 11.26 -5.05
C ASN A 34 8.55 10.24 -6.11
N ILE A 35 8.98 9.00 -5.95
CA ILE A 35 8.61 7.90 -6.86
C ILE A 35 7.09 7.72 -6.89
N LEU A 36 6.44 7.69 -5.73
CA LEU A 36 5.00 7.49 -5.63
C LEU A 36 4.21 8.67 -6.22
N THR A 37 4.72 9.89 -6.06
CA THR A 37 4.08 11.09 -6.61
C THR A 37 4.02 11.04 -8.14
N PHE A 38 5.08 10.55 -8.78
CA PHE A 38 5.20 10.54 -10.24
C PHE A 38 4.81 9.21 -10.89
N THR A 39 4.36 8.23 -10.11
CA THR A 39 3.89 6.96 -10.67
C THR A 39 2.39 7.07 -10.98
N PRO A 40 1.99 6.96 -12.25
CA PRO A 40 0.58 7.15 -12.64
C PRO A 40 -0.25 5.88 -12.42
N LYS A 41 -0.31 5.40 -11.19
CA LYS A 41 -1.08 4.20 -10.83
C LYS A 41 -1.88 4.49 -9.56
N LYS A 42 -3.08 3.91 -9.48
CA LYS A 42 -3.95 4.05 -8.31
C LYS A 42 -3.27 3.56 -7.03
N ALA A 43 -2.54 2.44 -7.13
CA ALA A 43 -1.82 1.87 -6.00
C ALA A 43 -0.77 2.84 -5.44
N ALA A 44 -0.14 3.65 -6.29
CA ALA A 44 0.87 4.61 -5.87
C ALA A 44 0.29 5.67 -4.92
N GLY A 45 -0.91 6.17 -5.20
CA GLY A 45 -1.58 7.14 -4.34
C GLY A 45 -1.90 6.56 -2.97
N ILE A 46 -2.31 5.30 -2.92
CA ILE A 46 -2.63 4.63 -1.67
C ILE A 46 -1.36 4.32 -0.87
N LEU A 47 -0.31 3.84 -1.53
CA LEU A 47 0.98 3.61 -0.88
C LEU A 47 1.58 4.91 -0.35
N LYS A 48 1.40 6.02 -1.07
CA LYS A 48 1.84 7.33 -0.62
C LYS A 48 1.17 7.71 0.70
N LYS A 49 -0.13 7.49 0.83
CA LYS A 49 -0.86 7.75 2.08
C LYS A 49 -0.34 6.87 3.22
N ALA A 50 -0.09 5.59 2.95
CA ALA A 50 0.47 4.67 3.94
C ALA A 50 1.85 5.13 4.41
N LEU A 51 2.70 5.55 3.48
CA LEU A 51 4.04 6.03 3.79
C LEU A 51 3.98 7.34 4.58
N GLU A 52 3.13 8.27 4.20
CA GLU A 52 2.94 9.52 4.95
C GLU A 52 2.46 9.25 6.37
N SER A 53 1.57 8.29 6.55
CA SER A 53 1.11 7.87 7.87
C SER A 53 2.25 7.30 8.72
N ALA A 54 3.09 6.46 8.12
CA ALA A 54 4.25 5.88 8.82
C ALA A 54 5.25 6.98 9.21
N ILE A 55 5.49 7.94 8.35
CA ILE A 55 6.38 9.08 8.63
C ILE A 55 5.83 9.92 9.77
N ALA A 56 4.54 10.24 9.74
CA ALA A 56 3.89 11.01 10.80
C ALA A 56 3.96 10.27 12.13
N ASN A 57 3.73 8.97 12.14
CA ASN A 57 3.84 8.16 13.36
C ASN A 57 5.27 8.16 13.90
N ALA A 58 6.27 8.08 13.03
CA ALA A 58 7.67 8.11 13.44
C ALA A 58 8.04 9.46 14.07
N GLU A 59 7.57 10.56 13.49
CA GLU A 59 7.82 11.89 14.05
C GLU A 59 7.14 12.09 15.41
N HIS A 60 5.86 11.76 15.49
CA HIS A 60 5.05 12.04 16.70
C HIS A 60 5.35 11.09 17.85
N ASN A 61 5.55 9.82 17.55
CA ASN A 61 5.69 8.80 18.60
C ASN A 61 7.14 8.54 18.99
N ASP A 62 8.06 8.61 18.01
CA ASP A 62 9.45 8.23 18.22
C ASP A 62 10.41 9.43 18.12
N GLY A 63 9.91 10.61 17.78
CA GLY A 63 10.73 11.81 17.62
C GLY A 63 11.77 11.69 16.51
N ALA A 64 11.52 10.85 15.52
CA ALA A 64 12.47 10.56 14.46
C ALA A 64 12.65 11.74 13.52
N ASP A 65 13.87 11.88 13.00
CA ASP A 65 14.18 12.86 11.97
C ASP A 65 13.83 12.27 10.61
N ILE A 66 12.95 12.94 9.86
CA ILE A 66 12.49 12.49 8.55
C ILE A 66 13.67 12.25 7.60
N ASP A 67 14.69 13.09 7.65
CA ASP A 67 15.83 12.99 6.73
C ASP A 67 16.64 11.71 6.92
N GLU A 68 16.52 11.07 8.08
CA GLU A 68 17.21 9.82 8.39
C GLU A 68 16.36 8.57 8.13
N LEU A 69 15.07 8.74 7.84
CA LEU A 69 14.16 7.62 7.68
C LEU A 69 14.28 6.97 6.31
N LYS A 70 14.19 5.64 6.30
CA LYS A 70 14.14 4.84 5.08
C LYS A 70 12.93 3.91 5.14
N VAL A 71 12.46 3.51 3.98
CA VAL A 71 11.45 2.45 3.88
C VAL A 71 12.16 1.12 4.10
N THR A 72 12.11 0.63 5.33
CA THR A 72 12.79 -0.62 5.70
C THR A 72 12.03 -1.85 5.25
N THR A 73 10.72 -1.79 5.32
CA THR A 73 9.86 -2.91 4.95
C THR A 73 8.59 -2.38 4.30
N VAL A 74 8.20 -2.96 3.21
CA VAL A 74 6.88 -2.77 2.62
C VAL A 74 6.42 -4.08 2.04
N TYR A 75 5.23 -4.52 2.42
CA TYR A 75 4.64 -5.71 1.84
C TYR A 75 3.13 -5.56 1.72
N VAL A 76 2.57 -6.38 0.87
CA VAL A 76 1.14 -6.36 0.54
C VAL A 76 0.60 -7.76 0.70
N ASP A 77 -0.35 -7.91 1.60
CA ASP A 77 -1.03 -9.17 1.84
C ASP A 77 -2.37 -9.20 1.13
N LYS A 78 -2.72 -10.35 0.58
CA LYS A 78 -4.01 -10.56 -0.04
C LYS A 78 -5.09 -10.53 1.04
N GLY A 79 -6.09 -9.67 0.86
CA GLY A 79 -7.25 -9.60 1.73
C GLY A 79 -8.37 -10.51 1.28
N GLN A 80 -9.54 -10.31 1.86
CA GLN A 80 -10.71 -11.08 1.49
C GLN A 80 -11.17 -10.75 0.08
N SER A 81 -11.49 -11.80 -0.68
CA SER A 81 -12.13 -11.66 -1.98
C SER A 81 -13.64 -11.75 -1.80
N MET A 82 -14.34 -10.76 -2.30
CA MET A 82 -15.80 -10.80 -2.34
C MET A 82 -16.24 -11.34 -3.69
N LYS A 83 -16.91 -12.49 -3.65
CA LYS A 83 -17.45 -13.13 -4.85
C LYS A 83 -18.90 -12.75 -4.99
N ARG A 84 -19.24 -12.12 -6.12
CA ARG A 84 -20.62 -11.77 -6.42
C ARG A 84 -21.02 -12.45 -7.71
N PHE A 85 -22.25 -12.98 -7.75
CA PHE A 85 -22.86 -13.44 -8.96
C PHE A 85 -23.73 -12.33 -9.53
N SER A 86 -23.46 -11.97 -10.77
CA SER A 86 -24.31 -11.05 -11.52
C SER A 86 -25.13 -11.86 -12.51
N ALA A 87 -26.44 -11.85 -12.34
CA ALA A 87 -27.33 -12.49 -13.30
C ALA A 87 -27.31 -11.71 -14.61
N ARG A 88 -27.07 -12.41 -15.72
CA ARG A 88 -27.10 -11.82 -17.04
C ARG A 88 -28.23 -12.42 -17.86
N ALA A 89 -28.58 -11.75 -18.96
CA ALA A 89 -29.57 -12.27 -19.91
C ALA A 89 -29.25 -13.72 -20.26
N LYS A 90 -30.27 -14.55 -20.41
CA LYS A 90 -30.20 -16.01 -20.65
C LYS A 90 -29.79 -16.83 -19.43
N GLY A 91 -29.95 -16.29 -18.22
CA GLY A 91 -29.71 -17.04 -17.01
C GLY A 91 -28.27 -17.41 -16.73
N ARG A 92 -27.31 -16.84 -17.46
CA ARG A 92 -25.90 -17.06 -17.18
C ARG A 92 -25.43 -16.09 -16.09
N GLY A 93 -25.00 -16.65 -14.95
CA GLY A 93 -24.35 -15.86 -13.92
C GLY A 93 -22.89 -15.66 -14.25
N ASN A 94 -22.41 -14.43 -14.17
CA ASN A 94 -20.98 -14.15 -14.18
C ASN A 94 -20.49 -13.99 -12.75
N ARG A 95 -19.40 -14.69 -12.45
CA ARG A 95 -18.74 -14.56 -11.17
C ARG A 95 -17.85 -13.32 -11.18
N ILE A 96 -18.21 -12.34 -10.35
CA ILE A 96 -17.40 -11.14 -10.18
C ILE A 96 -16.64 -11.29 -8.88
N GLU A 97 -15.32 -11.26 -8.97
CA GLU A 97 -14.44 -11.32 -7.81
C GLU A 97 -13.85 -9.95 -7.56
N LYS A 98 -14.18 -9.35 -6.42
CA LYS A 98 -13.55 -8.12 -5.97
C LYS A 98 -12.43 -8.45 -5.02
N GLN A 99 -11.21 -8.19 -5.43
CA GLN A 99 -10.04 -8.44 -4.60
C GLN A 99 -9.74 -7.24 -3.73
N THR A 100 -9.32 -7.51 -2.51
CA THR A 100 -8.79 -6.50 -1.60
C THR A 100 -7.39 -6.89 -1.17
N CYS A 101 -6.65 -5.94 -0.64
CA CYS A 101 -5.33 -6.19 -0.09
C CYS A 101 -5.10 -5.36 1.17
N HIS A 102 -4.08 -5.74 1.92
CA HIS A 102 -3.61 -5.00 3.09
C HIS A 102 -2.18 -4.56 2.83
N ILE A 103 -1.89 -3.30 3.12
CA ILE A 103 -0.57 -2.72 2.90
C ILE A 103 0.08 -2.46 4.24
N VAL A 104 1.30 -2.94 4.41
CA VAL A 104 2.10 -2.68 5.60
C VAL A 104 3.37 -1.97 5.18
N VAL A 105 3.61 -0.81 5.76
CA VAL A 105 4.81 0.00 5.51
C VAL A 105 5.51 0.23 6.84
N LYS A 106 6.79 -0.06 6.88
CA LYS A 106 7.64 0.21 8.05
C LYS A 106 8.75 1.15 7.64
N VAL A 107 8.97 2.18 8.44
CA VAL A 107 10.06 3.13 8.26
C VAL A 107 10.99 3.08 9.45
N GLY A 108 12.26 3.30 9.22
CA GLY A 108 13.28 3.32 10.28
C GLY A 108 14.55 4.00 9.79
N ALA A 109 15.43 4.26 10.70
CA ALA A 109 16.71 4.89 10.40
C ALA A 109 17.69 3.93 9.71
#